data_74b093605db01d71b3d39517a86f8732
#
_entry.id   74b093605db01d71b3d39517a86f8732
#
_cell.length_a   1.000
_cell.length_b   1.000
_cell.length_c   1.000
_cell.angle_alpha   90.00
_cell.angle_beta   90.00
_cell.angle_gamma   90.00
#
_symmetry.space_group_name_H-M   'P 1'
#
loop_
_entity.id
_entity.type
_entity.pdbx_description
1 polymer ?
#
loop_
_entity_poly.entity_id
_entity_poly.type
_entity_poly.pdbx_seq_one_letter_code
_entity_poly.pdbx_strand_id
1 'polypeptide(L)'
;VNKTYFHTFTDMWNNNVVWGGGTMFPRDPDKMFIPGTTKEIVDKQKEVFAGLIPNFEKIFESRISDIDCFIPTQVAKWLITNGAKNYAAVTGIDVDVFLKKTVSIIDRYGNMGASNIPVATSVAMEEGLIKENTQTLCMSVGVGISEAMMTVTF
;
A
#
# COMPACT_ATOMS: atom_id res chain seq x y z
N VAL A 1 -15.62 9.81 3.29
CA VAL A 1 -14.50 9.29 4.08
C VAL A 1 -15.00 8.98 5.47
N ASN A 2 -14.83 7.74 5.92
CA ASN A 2 -15.35 7.29 7.22
C ASN A 2 -14.29 7.45 8.32
N LYS A 3 -13.10 6.91 8.09
CA LYS A 3 -11.98 6.95 9.05
C LYS A 3 -10.64 6.98 8.32
N THR A 4 -9.66 7.64 8.91
CA THR A 4 -8.28 7.70 8.40
C THR A 4 -7.29 7.33 9.50
N TYR A 5 -6.19 6.75 9.09
CA TYR A 5 -5.05 6.44 9.95
C TYR A 5 -3.76 6.77 9.22
N PHE A 6 -2.79 7.28 9.95
CA PHE A 6 -1.45 7.55 9.45
C PHE A 6 -0.43 7.22 10.53
N HIS A 7 0.65 6.55 10.13
CA HIS A 7 1.77 6.22 11.01
C HIS A 7 3.10 6.32 10.28
N THR A 8 4.15 6.78 10.96
CA THR A 8 5.52 6.81 10.46
C THR A 8 6.41 6.00 11.39
N PHE A 9 7.15 5.06 10.83
CA PHE A 9 8.16 4.26 11.53
C PHE A 9 9.46 5.05 11.57
N THR A 10 9.68 5.81 12.63
CA THR A 10 10.79 6.76 12.74
C THR A 10 12.15 6.09 12.85
N ASP A 11 12.21 4.86 13.32
CA ASP A 11 13.43 4.03 13.38
C ASP A 11 13.89 3.52 11.99
N MET A 12 13.03 3.67 10.98
CA MET A 12 13.28 3.24 9.61
C MET A 12 13.55 4.40 8.64
N TRP A 13 13.86 5.59 9.16
CA TRP A 13 14.01 6.82 8.37
C TRP A 13 15.06 6.73 7.25
N ASN A 14 16.11 5.92 7.46
CA ASN A 14 17.19 5.70 6.50
C ASN A 14 16.94 4.53 5.52
N ASN A 15 15.83 3.81 5.70
CA ASN A 15 15.44 2.76 4.79
C ASN A 15 14.81 3.37 3.54
N ASN A 16 15.27 2.96 2.36
CA ASN A 16 14.84 3.52 1.07
C ASN A 16 15.10 5.04 0.93
N VAL A 17 16.12 5.57 1.60
CA VAL A 17 16.52 6.96 1.35
C VAL A 17 17.03 7.09 -0.07
N VAL A 18 16.36 7.93 -0.84
CA VAL A 18 16.88 8.40 -2.13
C VAL A 18 17.88 9.49 -1.80
N TRP A 19 19.14 9.15 -1.77
CA TRP A 19 20.21 10.14 -1.53
C TRP A 19 20.28 11.17 -2.67
N GLY A 20 19.82 10.82 -3.87
CA GLY A 20 19.48 11.69 -5.00
C GLY A 20 20.49 12.76 -5.39
N GLY A 21 21.70 12.69 -4.91
CA GLY A 21 22.66 13.75 -5.00
C GLY A 21 22.17 15.01 -4.29
N GLY A 22 21.08 15.59 -4.73
CA GLY A 22 20.44 16.77 -4.17
C GLY A 22 21.43 17.86 -3.74
N THR A 23 21.06 18.64 -2.75
CA THR A 23 21.95 19.65 -2.14
C THR A 23 23.03 19.05 -1.25
N MET A 24 22.87 17.78 -0.82
CA MET A 24 23.81 17.13 0.10
C MET A 24 25.00 16.51 -0.63
N PHE A 25 24.77 15.95 -1.84
CA PHE A 25 25.80 15.30 -2.66
C PHE A 25 25.62 15.64 -4.15
N PRO A 26 25.70 16.91 -4.55
CA PRO A 26 25.25 17.38 -5.88
C PRO A 26 26.12 16.90 -7.06
N ARG A 27 27.26 16.27 -6.78
CA ARG A 27 28.22 15.81 -7.81
C ARG A 27 28.69 14.37 -7.60
N ASP A 28 28.03 13.62 -6.75
CA ASP A 28 28.40 12.24 -6.46
C ASP A 28 27.48 11.29 -7.25
N PRO A 29 27.94 10.73 -8.39
CA PRO A 29 27.13 9.86 -9.22
C PRO A 29 26.68 8.58 -8.50
N ASP A 30 27.47 8.09 -7.52
CA ASP A 30 27.15 6.88 -6.78
C ASP A 30 25.98 7.10 -5.79
N LYS A 31 25.65 8.35 -5.51
CA LYS A 31 24.52 8.73 -4.65
C LYS A 31 23.30 9.27 -5.41
N MET A 32 23.33 9.22 -6.72
CA MET A 32 22.18 9.62 -7.56
C MET A 32 21.12 8.55 -7.72
N PHE A 33 21.34 7.35 -7.18
CA PHE A 33 20.44 6.22 -7.33
C PHE A 33 19.77 5.87 -6.01
N ILE A 34 18.56 5.32 -6.09
CA ILE A 34 17.92 4.65 -4.95
C ILE A 34 18.79 3.42 -4.63
N PRO A 35 19.35 3.29 -3.42
CA PRO A 35 20.04 2.07 -3.03
C PRO A 35 19.10 0.88 -3.25
N GLY A 36 19.60 -0.17 -3.86
CA GLY A 36 18.81 -1.37 -4.10
C GLY A 36 18.19 -1.90 -2.80
N THR A 37 17.03 -2.51 -2.91
CA THR A 37 16.32 -3.09 -1.77
C THR A 37 17.19 -4.18 -1.13
N THR A 38 17.68 -3.93 0.08
CA THR A 38 18.46 -4.93 0.84
C THR A 38 17.52 -5.95 1.49
N LYS A 39 18.09 -7.11 1.88
CA LYS A 39 17.32 -8.13 2.63
C LYS A 39 16.72 -7.54 3.91
N GLU A 40 17.47 -6.69 4.61
CA GLU A 40 17.01 -6.03 5.83
C GLU A 40 15.77 -5.16 5.59
N ILE A 41 15.76 -4.38 4.51
CA ILE A 41 14.60 -3.58 4.09
C ILE A 41 13.39 -4.48 3.81
N VAL A 42 13.60 -5.59 3.09
CA VAL A 42 12.52 -6.54 2.78
C VAL A 42 11.94 -7.17 4.04
N ASP A 43 12.79 -7.58 4.98
CA ASP A 43 12.36 -8.22 6.22
C ASP A 43 11.59 -7.22 7.11
N LYS A 44 12.05 -5.98 7.19
CA LYS A 44 11.33 -4.90 7.89
C LYS A 44 9.98 -4.56 7.22
N GLN A 45 9.94 -4.50 5.91
CA GLN A 45 8.68 -4.31 5.19
C GLN A 45 7.68 -5.44 5.49
N LYS A 46 8.14 -6.68 5.60
CA LYS A 46 7.26 -7.80 5.99
C LYS A 46 6.69 -7.62 7.39
N GLU A 47 7.48 -7.18 8.37
CA GLU A 47 7.01 -6.88 9.72
C GLU A 47 5.92 -5.79 9.70
N VAL A 48 6.15 -4.70 8.96
CA VAL A 48 5.17 -3.62 8.79
C VAL A 48 3.88 -4.17 8.16
N PHE A 49 3.99 -4.90 7.06
CA PHE A 49 2.83 -5.48 6.39
C PHE A 49 2.10 -6.52 7.23
N ALA A 50 2.80 -7.32 8.03
CA ALA A 50 2.16 -8.27 8.94
C ALA A 50 1.34 -7.58 10.04
N GLY A 51 1.78 -6.39 10.48
CA GLY A 51 1.06 -5.58 11.47
C GLY A 51 -0.15 -4.81 10.91
N LEU A 52 -0.20 -4.57 9.59
CA LEU A 52 -1.22 -3.71 9.00
C LEU A 52 -2.66 -4.19 9.24
N ILE A 53 -2.92 -5.50 9.13
CA ILE A 53 -4.29 -6.03 9.30
C ILE A 53 -4.75 -5.99 10.75
N PRO A 54 -4.01 -6.53 11.72
CA PRO A 54 -4.38 -6.41 13.12
C PRO A 54 -4.56 -4.93 13.53
N ASN A 55 -3.71 -4.04 13.00
CA ASN A 55 -3.84 -2.61 13.23
C ASN A 55 -5.10 -2.04 12.57
N PHE A 56 -5.40 -2.44 11.33
CA PHE A 56 -6.64 -2.03 10.66
C PHE A 56 -7.87 -2.41 11.51
N GLU A 57 -8.03 -3.67 11.86
CA GLU A 57 -9.21 -4.14 12.59
C GLU A 57 -9.36 -3.45 13.95
N LYS A 58 -8.22 -3.24 14.65
CA LYS A 58 -8.21 -2.53 15.93
C LYS A 58 -8.55 -1.05 15.80
N ILE A 59 -7.94 -0.36 14.79
CA ILE A 59 -8.08 1.08 14.63
C ILE A 59 -9.42 1.44 14.02
N PHE A 60 -9.84 0.67 13.01
CA PHE A 60 -11.07 0.95 12.27
C PHE A 60 -12.31 0.32 12.89
N GLU A 61 -12.15 -0.57 13.89
CA GLU A 61 -13.24 -1.30 14.54
C GLU A 61 -14.12 -2.04 13.53
N SER A 62 -13.46 -2.55 12.48
CA SER A 62 -14.08 -3.19 11.31
C SER A 62 -13.21 -4.38 10.88
N ARG A 63 -13.83 -5.42 10.36
CA ARG A 63 -13.09 -6.56 9.84
C ARG A 63 -12.65 -6.30 8.42
N ILE A 64 -11.47 -6.79 8.06
CA ILE A 64 -11.01 -6.72 6.66
C ILE A 64 -11.94 -7.51 5.70
N SER A 65 -12.65 -8.52 6.22
CA SER A 65 -13.67 -9.27 5.47
C SER A 65 -14.84 -8.41 5.01
N ASP A 66 -15.16 -7.34 5.75
CA ASP A 66 -16.31 -6.47 5.50
C ASP A 66 -16.00 -5.39 4.45
N ILE A 67 -14.76 -5.33 3.98
CA ILE A 67 -14.31 -4.47 2.89
C ILE A 67 -14.70 -5.11 1.56
N ASP A 68 -15.41 -4.36 0.75
CA ASP A 68 -15.85 -4.78 -0.59
C ASP A 68 -14.80 -4.54 -1.67
N CYS A 69 -14.04 -3.44 -1.54
CA CYS A 69 -13.03 -3.02 -2.49
C CYS A 69 -11.74 -2.61 -1.76
N PHE A 70 -10.60 -3.12 -2.20
CA PHE A 70 -9.30 -2.81 -1.65
C PHE A 70 -8.42 -2.14 -2.71
N ILE A 71 -7.91 -0.94 -2.39
CA ILE A 71 -7.03 -0.15 -3.26
C ILE A 71 -5.68 0.02 -2.57
N PRO A 72 -4.71 -0.88 -2.82
CA PRO A 72 -3.36 -0.76 -2.29
C PRO A 72 -2.52 0.20 -3.12
N THR A 73 -1.40 0.66 -2.55
CA THR A 73 -0.34 1.32 -3.30
C THR A 73 0.11 0.47 -4.49
N GLN A 74 0.19 1.09 -5.67
CA GLN A 74 0.56 0.45 -6.94
C GLN A 74 2.08 0.56 -7.17
N VAL A 75 2.90 -0.14 -6.37
CA VAL A 75 4.37 -0.10 -6.49
C VAL A 75 4.88 -1.14 -7.48
N ALA A 76 4.41 -2.38 -7.31
CA ALA A 76 4.76 -3.50 -8.18
C ALA A 76 3.69 -4.60 -8.08
N LYS A 77 3.42 -5.29 -9.19
CA LYS A 77 2.40 -6.35 -9.25
C LYS A 77 2.65 -7.48 -8.25
N TRP A 78 3.90 -7.93 -8.13
CA TRP A 78 4.27 -8.98 -7.18
C TRP A 78 4.03 -8.55 -5.73
N LEU A 79 4.17 -7.26 -5.41
CA LEU A 79 3.93 -6.75 -4.06
C LEU A 79 2.44 -6.80 -3.70
N ILE A 80 1.57 -6.44 -4.65
CA ILE A 80 0.11 -6.55 -4.49
C ILE A 80 -0.30 -8.01 -4.26
N THR A 81 0.23 -8.93 -5.09
CA THR A 81 -0.06 -10.36 -4.96
C THR A 81 0.46 -10.96 -3.65
N ASN A 82 1.67 -10.60 -3.23
CA ASN A 82 2.22 -11.06 -1.95
C ASN A 82 1.49 -10.44 -0.76
N GLY A 83 1.09 -9.18 -0.86
CA GLY A 83 0.20 -8.54 0.11
C GLY A 83 -1.09 -9.35 0.28
N ALA A 84 -1.78 -9.68 -0.80
CA ALA A 84 -3.01 -10.49 -0.77
C ALA A 84 -2.79 -11.86 -0.11
N LYS A 85 -1.68 -12.56 -0.40
CA LYS A 85 -1.32 -13.83 0.25
C LYS A 85 -1.11 -13.69 1.76
N ASN A 86 -0.42 -12.62 2.18
CA ASN A 86 -0.22 -12.35 3.60
C ASN A 86 -1.55 -12.03 4.29
N TYR A 87 -2.43 -11.29 3.63
CA TYR A 87 -3.78 -11.02 4.11
C TYR A 87 -4.60 -12.30 4.29
N ALA A 88 -4.60 -13.15 3.29
CA ALA A 88 -5.27 -14.44 3.36
C ALA A 88 -4.76 -15.30 4.52
N ALA A 89 -3.44 -15.35 4.72
CA ALA A 89 -2.82 -16.13 5.79
C ALA A 89 -3.22 -15.64 7.20
N VAL A 90 -3.39 -14.33 7.38
CA VAL A 90 -3.75 -13.74 8.69
C VAL A 90 -5.26 -13.81 8.95
N THR A 91 -6.08 -13.61 7.93
CA THR A 91 -7.54 -13.49 8.07
C THR A 91 -8.28 -14.80 7.85
N GLY A 92 -7.62 -15.81 7.25
CA GLY A 92 -8.26 -17.05 6.81
C GLY A 92 -9.16 -16.89 5.57
N ILE A 93 -9.18 -15.69 4.95
CA ILE A 93 -9.90 -15.45 3.70
C ILE A 93 -9.10 -16.09 2.55
N ASP A 94 -9.80 -16.71 1.62
CA ASP A 94 -9.17 -17.28 0.42
C ASP A 94 -8.46 -16.19 -0.40
N VAL A 95 -7.24 -16.48 -0.89
CA VAL A 95 -6.41 -15.53 -1.64
C VAL A 95 -7.13 -15.01 -2.88
N ASP A 96 -7.81 -15.88 -3.61
CA ASP A 96 -8.49 -15.53 -4.86
C ASP A 96 -9.70 -14.64 -4.59
N VAL A 97 -10.40 -14.86 -3.48
CA VAL A 97 -11.50 -14.00 -3.02
C VAL A 97 -10.97 -12.61 -2.69
N PHE A 98 -9.83 -12.53 -2.00
CA PHE A 98 -9.21 -11.23 -1.67
C PHE A 98 -8.70 -10.52 -2.92
N LEU A 99 -8.04 -11.23 -3.84
CA LEU A 99 -7.55 -10.65 -5.09
C LEU A 99 -8.67 -10.10 -5.98
N LYS A 100 -9.85 -10.74 -6.00
CA LYS A 100 -11.02 -10.23 -6.74
C LYS A 100 -11.54 -8.88 -6.20
N LYS A 101 -11.34 -8.62 -4.91
CA LYS A 101 -11.67 -7.33 -4.28
C LYS A 101 -10.55 -6.29 -4.44
N THR A 102 -9.36 -6.69 -4.90
CA THR A 102 -8.17 -5.84 -4.97
C THR A 102 -8.03 -5.18 -6.32
N VAL A 103 -8.02 -3.86 -6.35
CA VAL A 103 -7.79 -3.08 -7.55
C VAL A 103 -6.32 -3.06 -7.90
N SER A 104 -5.97 -3.49 -9.10
CA SER A 104 -4.62 -3.41 -9.64
C SER A 104 -4.63 -2.72 -11.00
N ILE A 105 -3.96 -1.58 -11.09
CA ILE A 105 -3.85 -0.79 -12.32
C ILE A 105 -2.41 -0.72 -12.83
N ILE A 106 -1.49 -1.41 -12.14
CA ILE A 106 -0.04 -1.34 -12.40
C ILE A 106 0.33 -1.77 -13.83
N ASP A 107 -0.40 -2.74 -14.38
CA ASP A 107 -0.15 -3.24 -15.74
C ASP A 107 -0.53 -2.22 -16.84
N ARG A 108 -1.43 -1.28 -16.53
CA ARG A 108 -1.91 -0.26 -17.47
C ARG A 108 -1.20 1.08 -17.31
N TYR A 109 -0.95 1.48 -16.08
CA TYR A 109 -0.50 2.84 -15.75
C TYR A 109 0.87 2.89 -15.08
N GLY A 110 1.42 1.74 -14.66
CA GLY A 110 2.67 1.70 -13.91
C GLY A 110 2.53 2.27 -12.49
N ASN A 111 3.68 2.58 -11.87
CA ASN A 111 3.70 3.25 -10.58
C ASN A 111 3.66 4.77 -10.78
N MET A 112 2.57 5.39 -10.40
CA MET A 112 2.33 6.84 -10.53
C MET A 112 2.56 7.61 -9.21
N GLY A 113 3.23 6.98 -8.22
CA GLY A 113 3.48 7.61 -6.92
C GLY A 113 2.19 8.00 -6.20
N ALA A 114 2.08 9.26 -5.77
CA ALA A 114 0.91 9.75 -5.03
C ALA A 114 -0.41 9.67 -5.81
N SER A 115 -0.37 9.61 -7.13
CA SER A 115 -1.57 9.51 -7.98
C SER A 115 -2.14 8.09 -8.06
N ASN A 116 -1.45 7.08 -7.52
CA ASN A 116 -1.91 5.69 -7.59
C ASN A 116 -3.32 5.48 -7.03
N ILE A 117 -3.58 5.98 -5.82
CA ILE A 117 -4.87 5.79 -5.14
C ILE A 117 -6.02 6.48 -5.89
N PRO A 118 -5.95 7.79 -6.22
CA PRO A 118 -7.05 8.45 -6.91
C PRO A 118 -7.32 7.86 -8.31
N VAL A 119 -6.29 7.50 -9.07
CA VAL A 119 -6.50 6.88 -10.40
C VAL A 119 -7.08 5.47 -10.27
N ALA A 120 -6.59 4.65 -9.32
CA ALA A 120 -7.16 3.33 -9.08
C ALA A 120 -8.62 3.41 -8.62
N THR A 121 -8.98 4.42 -7.83
CA THR A 121 -10.37 4.67 -7.43
C THR A 121 -11.24 5.00 -8.65
N SER A 122 -10.79 5.90 -9.53
CA SER A 122 -11.52 6.25 -10.75
C SER A 122 -11.75 5.03 -11.64
N VAL A 123 -10.71 4.24 -11.86
CA VAL A 123 -10.78 3.00 -12.64
C VAL A 123 -11.75 1.99 -12.01
N ALA A 124 -11.70 1.82 -10.69
CA ALA A 124 -12.60 0.92 -9.98
C ALA A 124 -14.08 1.35 -10.10
N MET A 125 -14.36 2.65 -10.12
CA MET A 125 -15.69 3.18 -10.37
C MET A 125 -16.13 2.92 -11.81
N GLU A 126 -15.28 3.18 -12.80
CA GLU A 126 -15.55 2.93 -14.22
C GLU A 126 -15.80 1.44 -14.50
N GLU A 127 -15.08 0.54 -13.84
CA GLU A 127 -15.22 -0.91 -13.97
C GLU A 127 -16.38 -1.49 -13.14
N GLY A 128 -17.05 -0.66 -12.35
CA GLY A 128 -18.19 -1.06 -11.52
C GLY A 128 -17.80 -1.90 -10.29
N LEU A 129 -16.53 -1.87 -9.89
CA LEU A 129 -16.05 -2.46 -8.63
C LEU A 129 -16.45 -1.58 -7.44
N ILE A 130 -16.51 -0.28 -7.63
CA ILE A 130 -17.03 0.69 -6.66
C ILE A 130 -18.40 1.17 -7.15
N LYS A 131 -19.41 1.00 -6.33
CA LYS A 131 -20.81 1.42 -6.53
C LYS A 131 -21.31 2.10 -5.27
N GLU A 132 -22.55 2.57 -5.30
CA GLU A 132 -23.21 3.09 -4.11
C GLU A 132 -23.19 2.08 -2.96
N ASN A 133 -22.81 2.54 -1.76
CA ASN A 133 -22.63 1.76 -0.55
C ASN A 133 -21.43 0.80 -0.53
N THR A 134 -20.52 0.85 -1.51
CA THR A 134 -19.29 0.04 -1.50
C THR A 134 -18.33 0.50 -0.40
N GLN A 135 -18.00 -0.40 0.52
CA GLN A 135 -16.99 -0.18 1.56
C GLN A 135 -15.60 -0.37 0.97
N THR A 136 -14.86 0.72 0.83
CA THR A 136 -13.53 0.71 0.20
C THR A 136 -12.44 1.02 1.22
N LEU A 137 -11.39 0.19 1.24
CA LEU A 137 -10.15 0.45 1.96
C LEU A 137 -9.07 0.90 0.98
N CYS A 138 -8.61 2.13 1.14
CA CYS A 138 -7.41 2.64 0.48
C CYS A 138 -6.22 2.50 1.42
N MET A 139 -5.11 1.95 0.92
CA MET A 139 -3.89 1.79 1.70
C MET A 139 -2.68 2.28 0.93
N SER A 140 -1.90 3.13 1.55
CA SER A 140 -0.67 3.67 0.97
C SER A 140 0.52 3.43 1.89
N VAL A 141 1.66 3.11 1.29
CA VAL A 141 2.95 3.03 1.97
C VAL A 141 3.91 3.98 1.27
N GLY A 142 4.54 4.84 2.05
CA GLY A 142 5.53 5.81 1.59
C GLY A 142 6.95 5.45 1.97
N VAL A 143 7.89 6.12 1.33
CA VAL A 143 9.32 6.03 1.64
C VAL A 143 9.58 6.61 3.03
N GLY A 144 10.43 5.96 3.80
CA GLY A 144 10.84 6.46 5.12
C GLY A 144 10.33 5.76 6.37
N ILE A 145 9.75 4.71 6.47
CA ILE A 145 8.53 4.10 5.99
C ILE A 145 7.33 4.77 6.68
N SER A 146 6.39 5.23 5.89
CA SER A 146 5.11 5.74 6.41
C SER A 146 3.98 4.91 5.83
N GLU A 147 2.95 4.67 6.62
CA GLU A 147 1.72 4.01 6.18
C GLU A 147 0.52 4.92 6.38
N ALA A 148 -0.43 4.82 5.49
CA ALA A 148 -1.71 5.50 5.59
C ALA A 148 -2.83 4.55 5.16
N MET A 149 -3.91 4.57 5.92
CA MET A 149 -5.14 3.83 5.61
C MET A 149 -6.34 4.77 5.67
N MET A 150 -7.29 4.55 4.79
CA MET A 150 -8.53 5.32 4.73
C MET A 150 -9.68 4.40 4.33
N THR A 151 -10.77 4.44 5.07
CA THR A 151 -12.03 3.81 4.66
C THR A 151 -12.98 4.85 4.09
N VAL A 152 -13.61 4.48 2.99
CA VAL A 152 -14.61 5.31 2.29
C VAL A 152 -15.81 4.45 1.95
N THR A 153 -17.02 4.96 2.20
CA THR A 153 -18.26 4.45 1.63
C THR A 153 -18.65 5.36 0.47
N PHE A 154 -18.79 4.82 -0.69
CA PHE A 154 -19.19 5.54 -1.90
C PHE A 154 -20.70 5.56 -2.07
#